data_565f1c470e09370ea13288bdaf82ff23
#
_entry.id   565f1c470e09370ea13288bdaf82ff23
#
_cell.length_a   1.000
_cell.length_b   1.000
_cell.length_c   1.000
_cell.angle_alpha   90.00
_cell.angle_beta   90.00
_cell.angle_gamma   90.00
#
_symmetry.space_group_name_H-M   'P 1'
#
loop_
_entity.id
_entity.type
_entity.pdbx_description
1 polymer ?
#
loop_
_entity_poly.entity_id
_entity_poly.type
_entity_poly.pdbx_seq_one_letter_code
_entity_poly.pdbx_strand_id
1 'polypeptide(L)'
;MTPNPVRVLDPPDADGEEYFLPAEKLIVGNPRQRAWQQYSDLSGKFFAGAWQSEVGKWRVSYTEEEYCQILEGISVITDTSGNAITVRAGDRFVIPRGFVGTWEVIETTRKLYVIYEPGAA
;
A
#
# COMPACT_ATOMS: atom_id res chain seq x y z
N MET A 1 22.66 -27.34 8.01
CA MET A 1 22.15 -25.98 7.86
C MET A 1 21.12 -25.93 6.74
N THR A 2 19.95 -25.40 7.04
CA THR A 2 18.90 -25.27 6.05
C THR A 2 19.08 -23.95 5.31
N PRO A 3 19.19 -23.97 3.96
CA PRO A 3 19.28 -22.72 3.22
C PRO A 3 17.95 -21.96 3.29
N ASN A 4 18.03 -20.66 3.12
CA ASN A 4 16.87 -19.82 2.99
C ASN A 4 16.40 -19.87 1.53
N PRO A 5 15.31 -20.57 1.24
CA PRO A 5 14.87 -20.71 -0.15
C PRO A 5 14.30 -19.41 -0.69
N VAL A 6 14.36 -19.27 -2.00
CA VAL A 6 13.64 -18.19 -2.69
C VAL A 6 12.14 -18.42 -2.45
N ARG A 7 11.42 -17.35 -2.13
CA ARG A 7 9.97 -17.36 -1.92
C ARG A 7 9.30 -16.76 -3.14
N VAL A 8 8.52 -17.57 -3.85
CA VAL A 8 7.71 -17.07 -4.97
C VAL A 8 6.40 -16.55 -4.38
N LEU A 9 6.06 -15.31 -4.73
CA LEU A 9 4.82 -14.70 -4.26
C LEU A 9 3.77 -14.82 -5.36
N ASP A 10 2.67 -15.48 -5.02
CA ASP A 10 1.59 -15.71 -5.98
C ASP A 10 0.81 -14.43 -6.26
N PRO A 11 0.15 -14.35 -7.44
CA PRO A 11 -0.76 -13.24 -7.70
C PRO A 11 -1.84 -13.15 -6.62
N PRO A 12 -2.28 -11.93 -6.24
CA PRO A 12 -3.36 -11.78 -5.27
C PRO A 12 -4.64 -12.46 -5.73
N ASP A 13 -5.26 -13.22 -4.86
CA ASP A 13 -6.47 -13.97 -5.14
C ASP A 13 -7.62 -13.55 -4.21
N ALA A 14 -8.60 -14.46 -4.00
CA ALA A 14 -9.75 -14.18 -3.15
C ALA A 14 -9.43 -14.23 -1.65
N ASP A 15 -8.26 -14.73 -1.25
CA ASP A 15 -7.92 -14.97 0.16
C ASP A 15 -7.34 -13.74 0.87
N GLY A 16 -7.34 -12.58 0.24
CA GLY A 16 -6.92 -11.34 0.88
C GLY A 16 -7.79 -11.00 2.08
N GLU A 17 -7.17 -10.46 3.12
CA GLU A 17 -7.87 -10.02 4.33
C GLU A 17 -8.59 -8.71 4.08
N GLU A 18 -9.90 -8.68 4.29
CA GLU A 18 -10.70 -7.47 4.16
C GLU A 18 -10.67 -6.67 5.46
N TYR A 19 -10.62 -5.35 5.33
CA TYR A 19 -10.69 -4.44 6.47
C TYR A 19 -11.17 -3.06 6.03
N PHE A 20 -11.49 -2.21 7.01
CA PHE A 20 -11.84 -0.82 6.80
C PHE A 20 -10.87 0.07 7.56
N LEU A 21 -10.62 1.26 7.03
CA LEU A 21 -9.73 2.22 7.67
C LEU A 21 -10.42 2.83 8.90
N PRO A 22 -9.63 3.30 9.88
CA PRO A 22 -10.21 4.05 11.01
C PRO A 22 -10.97 5.28 10.53
N ALA A 23 -12.12 5.55 11.16
CA ALA A 23 -13.01 6.62 10.73
C ALA A 23 -12.34 7.99 10.69
N GLU A 24 -11.40 8.25 11.59
CA GLU A 24 -10.69 9.53 11.66
C GLU A 24 -9.78 9.79 10.46
N LYS A 25 -9.45 8.76 9.69
CA LYS A 25 -8.65 8.92 8.46
C LYS A 25 -9.50 9.24 7.26
N LEU A 26 -10.79 8.92 7.28
CA LEU A 26 -11.65 9.01 6.11
C LEU A 26 -11.96 10.45 5.74
N ILE A 27 -11.93 10.76 4.46
CA ILE A 27 -12.31 12.05 3.89
C ILE A 27 -13.53 11.89 3.00
N VAL A 28 -13.51 10.92 2.08
CA VAL A 28 -14.62 10.61 1.19
C VAL A 28 -14.87 9.11 1.22
N GLY A 29 -16.09 8.73 1.58
CA GLY A 29 -16.51 7.34 1.59
C GLY A 29 -15.89 6.52 2.71
N ASN A 30 -16.13 5.23 2.64
CA ASN A 30 -15.53 4.24 3.54
C ASN A 30 -15.14 3.03 2.68
N PRO A 31 -14.06 3.15 1.90
CA PRO A 31 -13.71 2.14 0.91
C PRO A 31 -13.22 0.87 1.58
N ARG A 32 -13.74 -0.27 1.09
CA ARG A 32 -13.27 -1.57 1.53
C ARG A 32 -11.85 -1.77 1.07
N GLN A 33 -11.00 -2.16 2.02
CA GLN A 33 -9.61 -2.49 1.77
C GLN A 33 -9.44 -4.00 1.73
N ARG A 34 -8.45 -4.47 0.99
CA ARG A 34 -8.03 -5.87 1.01
C ARG A 34 -6.52 -5.94 0.95
N ALA A 35 -5.93 -6.79 1.78
CA ALA A 35 -4.48 -6.94 1.81
C ALA A 35 -4.08 -8.41 1.77
N TRP A 36 -2.97 -8.66 1.08
CA TRP A 36 -2.32 -9.97 0.97
C TRP A 36 -0.90 -9.80 1.47
N GLN A 37 -0.68 -10.05 2.77
CA GLN A 37 0.68 -10.03 3.34
C GLN A 37 1.35 -11.35 2.99
N GLN A 38 2.24 -11.32 2.03
CA GLN A 38 2.79 -12.55 1.45
C GLN A 38 4.17 -12.91 1.98
N TYR A 39 4.90 -11.94 2.52
CA TYR A 39 6.21 -12.17 3.09
C TYR A 39 6.49 -11.17 4.20
N SER A 40 7.09 -11.67 5.27
CA SER A 40 7.66 -10.85 6.35
C SER A 40 8.97 -11.50 6.75
N ASP A 41 10.04 -10.72 6.87
CA ASP A 41 11.32 -11.26 7.31
C ASP A 41 11.34 -11.46 8.82
N LEU A 42 12.40 -12.08 9.34
CA LEU A 42 12.50 -12.39 10.76
C LEU A 42 12.56 -11.16 11.65
N SER A 43 13.07 -10.03 11.11
CA SER A 43 13.15 -8.79 11.88
C SER A 43 11.78 -8.13 12.08
N GLY A 44 10.79 -8.49 11.23
CA GLY A 44 9.49 -7.82 11.22
C GLY A 44 9.54 -6.43 10.64
N LYS A 45 10.64 -6.04 9.97
CA LYS A 45 10.81 -4.70 9.41
C LYS A 45 10.69 -4.66 7.90
N PHE A 46 10.68 -5.82 7.25
CA PHE A 46 10.61 -5.93 5.79
C PHE A 46 9.40 -6.78 5.42
N PHE A 47 8.53 -6.22 4.58
CA PHE A 47 7.29 -6.87 4.17
C PHE A 47 7.11 -6.78 2.67
N ALA A 48 6.43 -7.76 2.09
CA ALA A 48 6.02 -7.72 0.69
C ALA A 48 4.64 -8.35 0.54
N GLY A 49 3.85 -7.78 -0.35
CA GLY A 49 2.51 -8.30 -0.59
C GLY A 49 1.76 -7.47 -1.62
N ALA A 50 0.44 -7.49 -1.50
CA ALA A 50 -0.45 -6.76 -2.38
C ALA A 50 -1.57 -6.12 -1.58
N TRP A 51 -2.18 -5.11 -2.17
CA TRP A 51 -3.26 -4.34 -1.55
C TRP A 51 -4.25 -3.89 -2.61
N GLN A 52 -5.51 -3.76 -2.20
CA GLN A 52 -6.58 -3.27 -3.06
C GLN A 52 -7.51 -2.38 -2.24
N SER A 53 -8.02 -1.33 -2.87
CA SER A 53 -9.06 -0.50 -2.27
C SER A 53 -10.11 -0.10 -3.30
N GLU A 54 -11.35 -0.06 -2.82
CA GLU A 54 -12.46 0.54 -3.55
C GLU A 54 -12.32 2.07 -3.58
N VAL A 55 -13.16 2.72 -4.38
CA VAL A 55 -13.21 4.18 -4.53
C VAL A 55 -13.41 4.86 -3.17
N GLY A 56 -12.61 5.88 -2.90
CA GLY A 56 -12.66 6.66 -1.69
C GLY A 56 -11.43 7.53 -1.53
N LYS A 57 -11.38 8.29 -0.43
CA LYS A 57 -10.24 9.17 -0.14
C LYS A 57 -9.99 9.21 1.35
N TRP A 58 -8.72 9.17 1.74
CA TRP A 58 -8.33 9.17 3.15
C TRP A 58 -6.96 9.79 3.37
N ARG A 59 -6.69 10.13 4.64
CA ARG A 59 -5.39 10.67 5.08
C ARG A 59 -4.39 9.55 5.24
N VAL A 60 -3.15 9.80 4.83
CA VAL A 60 -2.04 8.86 5.00
C VAL A 60 -0.87 9.57 5.68
N SER A 61 -0.14 8.80 6.50
CA SER A 61 1.07 9.25 7.16
C SER A 61 1.99 8.03 7.26
N TYR A 62 3.19 8.14 6.69
CA TYR A 62 4.09 7.00 6.53
C TYR A 62 5.26 7.09 7.49
N THR A 63 5.40 6.08 8.34
CA THR A 63 6.59 5.88 9.18
C THR A 63 7.59 4.95 8.51
N GLU A 64 7.20 4.36 7.40
CA GLU A 64 7.95 3.37 6.64
C GLU A 64 8.31 3.88 5.24
N GLU A 65 9.26 3.22 4.61
CA GLU A 65 9.51 3.35 3.18
C GLU A 65 8.64 2.33 2.45
N GLU A 66 7.92 2.75 1.43
CA GLU A 66 7.08 1.83 0.67
C GLU A 66 7.33 1.96 -0.83
N TYR A 67 7.77 0.86 -1.44
CA TYR A 67 7.82 0.73 -2.90
C TYR A 67 6.49 0.17 -3.37
N CYS A 68 5.89 0.81 -4.38
CA CYS A 68 4.60 0.41 -4.94
C CYS A 68 4.69 0.20 -6.44
N GLN A 69 3.92 -0.78 -6.92
CA GLN A 69 3.67 -0.98 -8.35
C GLN A 69 2.17 -1.16 -8.54
N ILE A 70 1.55 -0.27 -9.32
CA ILE A 70 0.12 -0.36 -9.60
C ILE A 70 -0.13 -1.46 -10.61
N LEU A 71 -1.05 -2.37 -10.29
CA LEU A 71 -1.47 -3.46 -11.18
C LEU A 71 -2.71 -3.09 -11.97
N GLU A 72 -3.65 -2.37 -11.35
CA GLU A 72 -4.88 -1.92 -11.99
C GLU A 72 -5.48 -0.75 -11.23
N GLY A 73 -6.33 0.02 -11.90
CA GLY A 73 -7.02 1.14 -11.31
C GLY A 73 -6.31 2.47 -11.51
N ILE A 74 -6.89 3.49 -10.89
CA ILE A 74 -6.37 4.86 -10.93
C ILE A 74 -6.45 5.43 -9.52
N SER A 75 -5.34 5.97 -9.03
CA SER A 75 -5.29 6.65 -7.74
C SER A 75 -4.54 7.97 -7.85
N VAL A 76 -4.84 8.88 -6.93
CA VAL A 76 -4.16 10.17 -6.82
C VAL A 76 -3.57 10.30 -5.42
N ILE A 77 -2.28 10.60 -5.34
CA ILE A 77 -1.58 10.79 -4.08
C ILE A 77 -1.17 12.26 -4.01
N THR A 78 -1.59 12.94 -2.94
CA THR A 78 -1.38 14.38 -2.80
C THR A 78 -0.65 14.64 -1.50
N ASP A 79 0.41 15.46 -1.54
CA ASP A 79 1.13 15.88 -0.35
C ASP A 79 0.47 17.08 0.32
N THR A 80 1.02 17.52 1.47
CA THR A 80 0.45 18.64 2.22
C THR A 80 0.61 19.98 1.53
N SER A 81 1.46 20.07 0.50
CA SER A 81 1.65 21.29 -0.29
C SER A 81 0.71 21.34 -1.50
N GLY A 82 -0.11 20.32 -1.68
CA GLY A 82 -1.04 20.25 -2.80
C GLY A 82 -0.45 19.64 -4.08
N ASN A 83 0.79 19.15 -4.03
CA ASN A 83 1.37 18.45 -5.17
C ASN A 83 0.74 17.07 -5.28
N ALA A 84 0.14 16.79 -6.41
CA ALA A 84 -0.58 15.53 -6.65
C ALA A 84 0.05 14.76 -7.79
N ILE A 85 0.14 13.44 -7.63
CA ILE A 85 0.50 12.54 -8.72
C ILE A 85 -0.64 11.58 -8.96
N THR A 86 -0.90 11.29 -10.24
CA THR A 86 -1.86 10.27 -10.64
C THR A 86 -1.08 9.03 -11.03
N VAL A 87 -1.46 7.90 -10.46
CA VAL A 87 -0.80 6.62 -10.71
C VAL A 87 -1.79 5.65 -11.33
N ARG A 88 -1.32 4.86 -12.29
CA ARG A 88 -2.10 3.93 -13.09
C ARG A 88 -1.36 2.62 -13.25
N ALA A 89 -2.03 1.61 -13.80
CA ALA A 89 -1.42 0.32 -14.07
C ALA A 89 -0.06 0.46 -14.77
N GLY A 90 0.95 -0.19 -14.21
CA GLY A 90 2.33 -0.14 -14.69
C GLY A 90 3.21 0.90 -14.00
N ASP A 91 2.63 1.88 -13.32
CA ASP A 91 3.41 2.90 -12.62
C ASP A 91 4.05 2.31 -11.38
N ARG A 92 5.31 2.71 -11.15
CA ARG A 92 6.09 2.31 -9.98
C ARG A 92 6.58 3.57 -9.28
N PHE A 93 6.54 3.57 -7.96
CA PHE A 93 6.95 4.75 -7.19
C PHE A 93 7.31 4.35 -5.77
N VAL A 94 7.97 5.26 -5.08
CA VAL A 94 8.29 5.10 -3.67
C VAL A 94 7.58 6.19 -2.88
N ILE A 95 6.94 5.80 -1.79
CA ILE A 95 6.44 6.73 -0.79
C ILE A 95 7.47 6.72 0.33
N PRO A 96 8.21 7.83 0.52
CA PRO A 96 9.28 7.85 1.52
C PRO A 96 8.73 7.99 2.93
N ARG A 97 9.49 7.52 3.88
CA ARG A 97 9.20 7.71 5.30
C ARG A 97 9.04 9.21 5.59
N GLY A 98 8.02 9.54 6.35
CA GLY A 98 7.71 10.93 6.69
C GLY A 98 6.71 11.58 5.74
N PHE A 99 6.32 10.89 4.67
CA PHE A 99 5.28 11.42 3.78
C PHE A 99 3.97 11.57 4.54
N VAL A 100 3.33 12.73 4.39
CA VAL A 100 2.00 13.03 4.93
C VAL A 100 1.16 13.61 3.80
N GLY A 101 -0.04 13.12 3.64
CA GLY A 101 -0.92 13.60 2.58
C GLY A 101 -2.20 12.81 2.51
N THR A 102 -2.71 12.62 1.29
CA THR A 102 -3.94 11.88 1.04
C THR A 102 -3.73 10.89 -0.08
N TRP A 103 -4.51 9.80 -0.02
CA TRP A 103 -4.64 8.84 -1.09
C TRP A 103 -6.09 8.84 -1.53
N GLU A 104 -6.32 9.03 -2.82
CA GLU A 104 -7.66 8.98 -3.40
C GLU A 104 -7.70 7.90 -4.47
N VAL A 105 -8.63 6.95 -4.31
CA VAL A 105 -8.90 5.93 -5.32
C VAL A 105 -9.99 6.43 -6.22
N ILE A 106 -9.66 6.66 -7.49
CA ILE A 106 -10.61 7.10 -8.53
C ILE A 106 -11.30 5.88 -9.15
N GLU A 107 -10.54 4.84 -9.42
CA GLU A 107 -11.03 3.52 -9.85
C GLU A 107 -10.37 2.49 -8.95
N THR A 108 -11.12 1.46 -8.54
CA THR A 108 -10.60 0.39 -7.68
C THR A 108 -9.17 0.07 -8.05
N THR A 109 -8.27 0.28 -7.09
CA THR A 109 -6.82 0.21 -7.32
C THR A 109 -6.25 -1.01 -6.62
N ARG A 110 -5.42 -1.76 -7.33
CA ARG A 110 -4.64 -2.88 -6.81
C ARG A 110 -3.18 -2.62 -7.05
N LYS A 111 -2.35 -2.86 -6.03
CA LYS A 111 -0.90 -2.65 -6.12
C LYS A 111 -0.14 -3.79 -5.47
N LEU A 112 1.10 -3.96 -5.91
CA LEU A 112 2.12 -4.68 -5.15
C LEU A 112 2.83 -3.69 -4.26
N TYR A 113 3.26 -4.14 -3.07
CA TYR A 113 4.03 -3.29 -2.16
C TYR A 113 5.22 -4.04 -1.59
N VAL A 114 6.27 -3.28 -1.33
CA VAL A 114 7.43 -3.71 -0.53
C VAL A 114 7.65 -2.62 0.51
N ILE A 115 7.62 -3.00 1.77
CA ILE A 115 7.71 -2.07 2.89
C ILE A 115 8.96 -2.35 3.71
N TYR A 116 9.67 -1.29 4.06
CA TYR A 116 10.73 -1.32 5.03
C TYR A 116 10.36 -0.36 6.18
N GLU A 117 10.23 -0.89 7.39
CA GLU A 117 9.85 -0.13 8.59
C GLU A 117 11.05 0.00 9.53
N PRO A 118 11.93 1.00 9.29
CA PRO A 118 13.15 1.13 10.09
C PRO A 118 12.92 1.71 11.47
N GLY A 119 11.81 2.42 11.66
CA GLY A 119 11.55 3.19 12.85
C GLY A 119 10.92 2.43 13.99
N ALA A 120 10.73 1.12 13.85
CA ALA A 120 10.25 0.27 14.95
C ALA A 120 11.39 0.14 15.95
N ALA A 121 11.62 1.15 16.72
CA ALA A 121 12.66 1.16 17.74
C ALA A 121 12.31 0.19 18.86
#